data_f70ea73ac31dc1399dc79b2d6cb90f19
#
_entry.id   f70ea73ac31dc1399dc79b2d6cb90f19
#
_cell.length_a   1.000
_cell.length_b   1.000
_cell.length_c   1.000
_cell.angle_alpha   90.00
_cell.angle_beta   90.00
_cell.angle_gamma   90.00
#
_symmetry.space_group_name_H-M   'P 1'
#
loop_
_entity.id
_entity.type
_entity.pdbx_description
1 polymer ?
#
loop_
_entity_poly.entity_id
_entity_poly.type
_entity_poly.pdbx_seq_one_letter_code
_entity_poly.pdbx_strand_id
1 'polypeptide(L)'
;ALSLGGQQWNNLSVVSAPSLNGTKIEAQGREVNATLLMRNHAPWLANIKYLYYNPGVAKTHASSPTPTSPLASANTISFRGWPDLQLRCEECWLWGQKYGRIDGDFAIKGNTLTLANGLIDTGFARLKANGEWVNAPGNERTSLKGSLHGSNLDTAAGFFGISTPIQNASFNVDYDLHWRNPPWQPEEATLNGILRTRLGKGEFTDLSSGHAGQLLRLLSFDALLRKLRFDFRDTFSEGFYFDSIHSTAWIKDGVLHTDDTL
;
A
#
# COMPACT_ATOMS: atom_id res chain seq x y z
N ALA A 1 6.95 -24.19 17.92
CA ALA A 1 6.63 -23.29 16.80
C ALA A 1 5.42 -23.84 16.03
N LEU A 2 4.49 -22.98 15.69
CA LEU A 2 3.33 -23.30 14.85
C LEU A 2 3.61 -22.78 13.43
N SER A 3 3.36 -23.60 12.40
CA SER A 3 3.44 -23.15 11.01
C SER A 3 2.03 -22.85 10.48
N LEU A 4 1.77 -21.61 10.11
CA LEU A 4 0.49 -21.16 9.59
C LEU A 4 0.69 -19.98 8.63
N GLY A 5 0.00 -19.98 7.48
CA GLY A 5 0.09 -18.90 6.49
C GLY A 5 1.49 -18.74 5.88
N GLY A 6 2.27 -19.81 5.78
CA GLY A 6 3.64 -19.78 5.24
C GLY A 6 4.70 -19.21 6.19
N GLN A 7 4.32 -18.91 7.43
CA GLN A 7 5.23 -18.40 8.47
C GLN A 7 5.28 -19.36 9.66
N GLN A 8 6.43 -19.37 10.34
CA GLN A 8 6.58 -20.00 11.66
C GLN A 8 6.29 -18.97 12.75
N TRP A 9 5.44 -19.36 13.71
CA TRP A 9 5.07 -18.56 14.85
C TRP A 9 5.74 -19.14 16.10
N ASN A 10 6.54 -18.34 16.78
CA ASN A 10 7.31 -18.80 17.93
C ASN A 10 6.65 -18.37 19.23
N ASN A 11 6.65 -19.27 20.20
CA ASN A 11 6.07 -19.04 21.53
C ASN A 11 4.62 -18.52 21.45
N LEU A 12 3.87 -18.98 20.44
CA LEU A 12 2.49 -18.55 20.25
C LEU A 12 1.58 -19.19 21.29
N SER A 13 0.90 -18.37 22.07
CA SER A 13 -0.23 -18.71 22.92
C SER A 13 -1.51 -18.17 22.31
N VAL A 14 -2.51 -19.00 22.18
CA VAL A 14 -3.84 -18.61 21.70
C VAL A 14 -4.86 -19.03 22.74
N VAL A 15 -5.62 -18.06 23.25
CA VAL A 15 -6.67 -18.28 24.25
C VAL A 15 -8.00 -17.81 23.69
N SER A 16 -9.04 -18.64 23.84
CA SER A 16 -10.40 -18.31 23.46
C SER A 16 -11.28 -18.26 24.71
N ALA A 17 -12.09 -17.22 24.82
CA ALA A 17 -13.02 -17.03 25.92
C ALA A 17 -14.36 -16.48 25.44
N PRO A 18 -15.48 -16.82 26.07
CA PRO A 18 -16.78 -16.19 25.81
C PRO A 18 -16.71 -14.68 26.08
N SER A 19 -17.45 -13.91 25.30
CA SER A 19 -17.66 -12.47 25.45
C SER A 19 -19.14 -12.17 25.42
N LEU A 20 -19.57 -11.01 25.93
CA LEU A 20 -20.98 -10.59 26.03
C LEU A 20 -21.78 -10.79 24.73
N ASN A 21 -21.17 -10.56 23.57
CA ASN A 21 -21.85 -10.65 22.27
C ASN A 21 -21.06 -11.52 21.27
N GLY A 22 -20.36 -12.56 21.73
CA GLY A 22 -19.60 -13.42 20.85
C GLY A 22 -18.44 -14.13 21.54
N THR A 23 -17.29 -14.22 20.85
CA THR A 23 -16.09 -14.89 21.33
C THR A 23 -14.88 -13.95 21.22
N LYS A 24 -14.08 -13.90 22.26
CA LYS A 24 -12.80 -13.20 22.28
C LYS A 24 -11.67 -14.21 22.06
N ILE A 25 -10.77 -13.93 21.14
CA ILE A 25 -9.55 -14.68 20.93
C ILE A 25 -8.37 -13.76 21.21
N GLU A 26 -7.44 -14.21 22.02
CA GLU A 26 -6.17 -13.51 22.30
C GLU A 26 -5.03 -14.35 21.75
N ALA A 27 -4.15 -13.71 20.96
CA ALA A 27 -2.96 -14.32 20.42
C ALA A 27 -1.73 -13.55 20.89
N GLN A 28 -0.82 -14.22 21.55
CA GLN A 28 0.43 -13.66 22.03
C GLN A 28 1.58 -14.56 21.63
N GLY A 29 2.60 -13.99 21.05
CA GLY A 29 3.79 -14.68 20.61
C GLY A 29 4.90 -13.68 20.28
N ARG A 30 5.97 -14.21 19.72
CA ARG A 30 7.09 -13.36 19.29
C ARG A 30 6.72 -12.44 18.13
N GLU A 31 5.92 -12.96 17.20
CA GLU A 31 5.58 -12.30 15.95
C GLU A 31 4.18 -11.64 15.99
N VAL A 32 3.41 -11.85 17.06
CA VAL A 32 2.04 -11.33 17.16
C VAL A 32 1.65 -11.01 18.60
N ASN A 33 0.95 -9.90 18.76
CA ASN A 33 0.19 -9.56 19.96
C ASN A 33 -1.15 -8.94 19.49
N ALA A 34 -2.22 -9.70 19.59
CA ALA A 34 -3.50 -9.33 19.01
C ALA A 34 -4.69 -9.87 19.82
N THR A 35 -5.80 -9.18 19.66
CA THR A 35 -7.12 -9.60 20.17
C THR A 35 -8.12 -9.55 19.02
N LEU A 36 -8.87 -10.62 18.82
CA LEU A 36 -9.98 -10.69 17.89
C LEU A 36 -11.30 -10.87 18.67
N LEU A 37 -12.22 -9.93 18.50
CA LEU A 37 -13.60 -10.04 18.99
C LEU A 37 -14.50 -10.50 17.84
N MET A 38 -14.93 -11.75 17.89
CA MET A 38 -15.88 -12.35 16.94
C MET A 38 -17.30 -12.05 17.44
N ARG A 39 -17.88 -10.95 16.95
CA ARG A 39 -19.20 -10.48 17.38
C ARG A 39 -20.32 -11.13 16.55
N ASN A 40 -21.44 -11.49 17.17
CA ASN A 40 -22.51 -12.26 16.52
C ASN A 40 -23.29 -11.47 15.46
N HIS A 41 -23.55 -10.19 15.65
CA HIS A 41 -24.39 -9.37 14.76
C HIS A 41 -23.75 -8.01 14.45
N ALA A 42 -22.44 -7.96 14.49
CA ALA A 42 -21.66 -6.76 14.20
C ALA A 42 -20.35 -7.16 13.52
N PRO A 43 -19.64 -6.24 12.85
CA PRO A 43 -18.33 -6.49 12.31
C PRO A 43 -17.39 -7.05 13.38
N TRP A 44 -16.58 -8.03 13.04
CA TRP A 44 -15.53 -8.49 13.93
C TRP A 44 -14.51 -7.38 14.16
N LEU A 45 -13.89 -7.35 15.33
CA LEU A 45 -12.89 -6.35 15.67
C LEU A 45 -11.55 -7.02 15.93
N ALA A 46 -10.58 -6.75 15.06
CA ALA A 46 -9.21 -7.17 15.22
C ALA A 46 -8.37 -6.00 15.74
N ASN A 47 -7.94 -6.07 16.99
CA ASN A 47 -7.01 -5.13 17.61
C ASN A 47 -5.64 -5.80 17.69
N ILE A 48 -4.69 -5.29 16.93
CA ILE A 48 -3.33 -5.82 16.81
C ILE A 48 -2.37 -4.76 17.36
N LYS A 49 -1.71 -5.05 18.45
CA LYS A 49 -0.65 -4.19 18.98
C LYS A 49 0.63 -4.32 18.17
N TYR A 50 0.94 -5.56 17.79
CA TYR A 50 2.13 -5.89 17.01
C TYR A 50 1.87 -7.09 16.12
N LEU A 51 2.31 -6.99 14.87
CA LEU A 51 2.31 -8.10 13.91
C LEU A 51 3.59 -8.04 13.06
N TYR A 52 4.32 -9.15 13.05
CA TYR A 52 5.39 -9.38 12.09
C TYR A 52 5.01 -10.57 11.21
N TYR A 53 4.65 -10.30 9.96
CA TYR A 53 4.29 -11.31 8.98
C TYR A 53 5.28 -11.31 7.80
N ASN A 54 6.04 -12.40 7.66
CA ASN A 54 7.01 -12.58 6.59
C ASN A 54 7.07 -14.05 6.14
N PRO A 55 6.15 -14.48 5.28
CA PRO A 55 5.98 -15.90 4.90
C PRO A 55 7.13 -16.48 4.07
N GLY A 56 8.12 -15.68 3.65
CA GLY A 56 9.25 -16.13 2.84
C GLY A 56 10.48 -16.64 3.62
N VAL A 57 10.49 -16.56 4.96
CA VAL A 57 11.68 -16.84 5.80
C VAL A 57 11.69 -18.26 6.40
N ALA A 58 10.71 -19.09 6.10
CA ALA A 58 10.77 -20.49 6.47
C ALA A 58 11.98 -21.15 5.78
N LYS A 59 13.03 -21.46 6.53
CA LYS A 59 14.24 -22.13 6.04
C LYS A 59 13.83 -23.45 5.39
N THR A 60 13.86 -23.51 4.08
CA THR A 60 13.73 -24.74 3.30
C THR A 60 14.97 -25.60 3.53
N HIS A 61 14.87 -26.57 4.44
CA HIS A 61 15.58 -27.81 4.28
C HIS A 61 14.62 -28.74 3.51
N ALA A 62 14.73 -28.77 2.22
CA ALA A 62 14.48 -29.86 1.26
C ALA A 62 14.00 -29.31 -0.09
N SER A 63 14.73 -29.76 -1.14
CA SER A 63 14.29 -30.00 -2.54
C SER A 63 13.29 -29.01 -3.17
N SER A 64 13.77 -28.29 -4.17
CA SER A 64 13.01 -27.37 -5.02
C SER A 64 11.60 -27.86 -5.39
N PRO A 65 10.57 -27.12 -5.00
CA PRO A 65 9.48 -26.84 -5.92
C PRO A 65 9.55 -25.37 -6.32
N THR A 66 9.31 -25.12 -7.60
CA THR A 66 9.07 -23.81 -8.19
C THR A 66 8.24 -22.95 -7.22
N PRO A 67 8.60 -21.69 -6.92
CA PRO A 67 7.82 -20.86 -6.02
C PRO A 67 6.49 -20.53 -6.70
N THR A 68 5.48 -21.34 -6.43
CA THR A 68 4.10 -20.94 -6.65
C THR A 68 3.79 -19.92 -5.58
N SER A 69 3.77 -18.65 -5.97
CA SER A 69 3.33 -17.55 -5.12
C SER A 69 1.98 -17.94 -4.50
N PRO A 70 1.78 -17.87 -3.17
CA PRO A 70 0.48 -18.17 -2.56
C PRO A 70 -0.63 -17.21 -3.02
N LEU A 71 -0.28 -16.15 -3.74
CA LEU A 71 -1.21 -15.18 -4.36
C LEU A 71 -1.62 -15.55 -5.79
N ALA A 72 -1.10 -16.64 -6.37
CA ALA A 72 -1.33 -17.00 -7.77
C ALA A 72 -2.74 -17.57 -8.08
N SER A 73 -3.64 -17.67 -7.09
CA SER A 73 -4.97 -18.23 -7.28
C SER A 73 -6.06 -17.31 -6.74
N ALA A 74 -6.09 -16.05 -7.18
CA ALA A 74 -7.18 -15.13 -6.87
C ALA A 74 -8.57 -15.67 -7.29
N ASN A 75 -8.62 -16.48 -8.33
CA ASN A 75 -9.82 -17.14 -8.84
C ASN A 75 -10.47 -18.15 -7.87
N THR A 76 -9.83 -18.46 -6.74
CA THR A 76 -10.34 -19.42 -5.75
C THR A 76 -10.83 -18.76 -4.45
N ILE A 77 -10.65 -17.44 -4.28
CA ILE A 77 -11.11 -16.74 -3.06
C ILE A 77 -12.62 -16.56 -3.16
N SER A 78 -13.33 -17.11 -2.19
CA SER A 78 -14.76 -16.90 -1.98
C SER A 78 -14.99 -16.11 -0.71
N PHE A 79 -15.78 -15.05 -0.77
CA PHE A 79 -16.17 -14.28 0.42
C PHE A 79 -17.32 -14.91 1.20
N ARG A 80 -17.83 -16.04 0.75
CA ARG A 80 -18.96 -16.71 1.39
C ARG A 80 -18.63 -17.06 2.85
N GLY A 81 -19.43 -16.53 3.76
CA GLY A 81 -19.27 -16.77 5.19
C GLY A 81 -18.17 -15.92 5.87
N TRP A 82 -17.53 -15.03 5.13
CA TRP A 82 -16.63 -14.06 5.74
C TRP A 82 -17.43 -12.99 6.50
N PRO A 83 -17.00 -12.63 7.71
CA PRO A 83 -17.60 -11.52 8.45
C PRO A 83 -17.13 -10.18 7.94
N ASP A 84 -17.89 -9.14 8.20
CA ASP A 84 -17.35 -7.80 8.18
C ASP A 84 -16.29 -7.66 9.27
N LEU A 85 -15.25 -6.87 9.03
CA LEU A 85 -14.08 -6.77 9.90
C LEU A 85 -13.63 -5.33 10.07
N GLN A 86 -13.43 -4.92 11.31
CA GLN A 86 -12.71 -3.71 11.67
C GLN A 86 -11.30 -4.08 12.09
N LEU A 87 -10.31 -3.67 11.30
CA LEU A 87 -8.89 -3.90 11.58
C LEU A 87 -8.27 -2.65 12.19
N ARG A 88 -7.57 -2.83 13.30
CA ARG A 88 -6.75 -1.80 13.96
C ARG A 88 -5.42 -2.41 14.31
N CYS A 89 -4.36 -1.99 13.65
CA CYS A 89 -3.00 -2.46 13.90
C CYS A 89 -2.10 -1.28 14.24
N GLU A 90 -1.51 -1.31 15.44
CA GLU A 90 -0.65 -0.22 15.91
C GLU A 90 0.75 -0.28 15.29
N GLU A 91 1.32 -1.49 15.20
CA GLU A 91 2.62 -1.72 14.56
C GLU A 91 2.59 -3.00 13.72
N CYS A 92 2.49 -2.83 12.41
CA CYS A 92 2.46 -3.90 11.44
C CYS A 92 3.71 -3.95 10.56
N TRP A 93 4.26 -5.15 10.46
CA TRP A 93 5.33 -5.52 9.53
C TRP A 93 4.79 -6.59 8.59
N LEU A 94 4.85 -6.34 7.29
CA LEU A 94 4.41 -7.26 6.25
C LEU A 94 5.56 -7.48 5.26
N TRP A 95 5.85 -8.75 4.95
CA TRP A 95 6.96 -9.16 4.06
C TRP A 95 8.31 -8.56 4.46
N GLY A 96 8.56 -8.46 5.79
CA GLY A 96 9.80 -7.91 6.34
C GLY A 96 9.92 -6.39 6.30
N GLN A 97 8.92 -5.67 5.75
CA GLN A 97 8.86 -4.22 5.70
C GLN A 97 7.95 -3.69 6.81
N LYS A 98 8.41 -2.67 7.54
CA LYS A 98 7.57 -1.93 8.49
C LYS A 98 6.61 -1.02 7.75
N TYR A 99 5.32 -1.13 8.06
CA TYR A 99 4.29 -0.21 7.58
C TYR A 99 3.78 0.72 8.69
N GLY A 100 4.06 0.41 9.95
CA GLY A 100 3.58 1.15 11.09
C GLY A 100 2.11 0.86 11.38
N ARG A 101 1.30 1.89 11.51
CA ARG A 101 -0.13 1.74 11.77
C ARG A 101 -0.88 1.35 10.50
N ILE A 102 -1.73 0.34 10.61
CA ILE A 102 -2.65 -0.07 9.55
C ILE A 102 -4.06 -0.21 10.13
N ASP A 103 -5.00 0.57 9.60
CA ASP A 103 -6.42 0.48 9.93
C ASP A 103 -7.25 0.23 8.67
N GLY A 104 -8.42 -0.39 8.83
CA GLY A 104 -9.38 -0.55 7.75
C GLY A 104 -10.68 -1.17 8.23
N ASP A 105 -11.80 -0.72 7.66
CA ASP A 105 -13.12 -1.28 7.87
C ASP A 105 -13.53 -2.02 6.61
N PHE A 106 -13.63 -3.34 6.71
CA PHE A 106 -13.97 -4.23 5.61
C PHE A 106 -15.41 -4.71 5.75
N ALA A 107 -16.18 -4.58 4.67
CA ALA A 107 -17.53 -5.10 4.59
C ALA A 107 -17.69 -5.98 3.35
N ILE A 108 -18.48 -7.05 3.49
CA ILE A 108 -18.69 -8.02 2.41
C ILE A 108 -20.16 -8.06 2.03
N LYS A 109 -20.42 -7.89 0.75
CA LYS A 109 -21.75 -8.02 0.16
C LYS A 109 -21.69 -8.82 -1.13
N GLY A 110 -22.16 -10.06 -1.07
CA GLY A 110 -22.05 -10.97 -2.22
C GLY A 110 -20.59 -11.24 -2.59
N ASN A 111 -20.22 -10.91 -3.82
CA ASN A 111 -18.86 -11.05 -4.34
C ASN A 111 -18.02 -9.76 -4.22
N THR A 112 -18.50 -8.78 -3.46
CA THR A 112 -17.82 -7.49 -3.31
C THR A 112 -17.28 -7.34 -1.90
N LEU A 113 -15.99 -7.05 -1.78
CA LEU A 113 -15.31 -6.60 -0.57
C LEU A 113 -15.13 -5.09 -0.66
N THR A 114 -15.63 -4.35 0.30
CA THR A 114 -15.43 -2.89 0.40
C THR A 114 -14.46 -2.57 1.52
N LEU A 115 -13.61 -1.59 1.28
CA LEU A 115 -12.73 -0.98 2.26
C LEU A 115 -13.18 0.46 2.52
N ALA A 116 -13.47 0.77 3.77
CA ALA A 116 -13.67 2.12 4.25
C ALA A 116 -12.63 2.47 5.33
N ASN A 117 -12.32 3.76 5.47
CA ASN A 117 -11.38 4.24 6.48
C ASN A 117 -10.02 3.52 6.46
N GLY A 118 -9.56 3.11 5.29
CA GLY A 118 -8.24 2.52 5.12
C GLY A 118 -7.16 3.55 5.48
N LEU A 119 -6.19 3.15 6.29
CA LEU A 119 -5.09 3.97 6.73
C LEU A 119 -3.81 3.14 6.82
N ILE A 120 -2.74 3.65 6.25
CA ILE A 120 -1.36 3.24 6.55
C ILE A 120 -0.60 4.48 6.99
N ASP A 121 -0.07 4.49 8.21
CA ASP A 121 0.73 5.59 8.75
C ASP A 121 2.08 5.05 9.19
N THR A 122 3.10 5.39 8.42
CA THR A 122 4.49 4.97 8.67
C THR A 122 5.20 5.91 9.67
N GLY A 123 4.57 7.05 10.03
CA GLY A 123 5.20 8.16 10.74
C GLY A 123 5.85 9.19 9.80
N PHE A 124 6.18 8.80 8.55
CA PHE A 124 6.76 9.69 7.52
C PHE A 124 5.78 9.99 6.39
N ALA A 125 4.88 9.06 6.14
CA ALA A 125 3.81 9.19 5.16
C ALA A 125 2.52 8.59 5.70
N ARG A 126 1.40 9.18 5.27
CA ARG A 126 0.05 8.71 5.60
C ARG A 126 -0.72 8.46 4.32
N LEU A 127 -1.08 7.21 4.11
CA LEU A 127 -1.95 6.74 3.03
C LEU A 127 -3.36 6.56 3.58
N LYS A 128 -4.34 7.22 2.99
CA LYS A 128 -5.78 6.97 3.21
C LYS A 128 -6.36 6.31 1.99
N ALA A 129 -7.22 5.32 2.19
CA ALA A 129 -7.83 4.58 1.10
C ALA A 129 -9.28 4.20 1.41
N ASN A 130 -10.13 4.32 0.39
CA ASN A 130 -11.43 3.69 0.32
C ASN A 130 -11.50 2.96 -1.02
N GLY A 131 -12.22 1.85 -1.07
CA GLY A 131 -12.30 1.13 -2.33
C GLY A 131 -13.16 -0.10 -2.27
N GLU A 132 -13.16 -0.81 -3.37
CA GLU A 132 -13.86 -2.08 -3.50
C GLU A 132 -13.10 -3.05 -4.38
N TRP A 133 -13.24 -4.31 -4.07
CA TRP A 133 -12.84 -5.41 -4.93
C TRP A 133 -14.05 -6.28 -5.22
N VAL A 134 -14.43 -6.36 -6.50
CA VAL A 134 -15.44 -7.27 -7.01
C VAL A 134 -14.74 -8.53 -7.50
N ASN A 135 -15.01 -9.65 -6.83
CA ASN A 135 -14.47 -10.96 -7.18
C ASN A 135 -15.57 -11.81 -7.82
N ALA A 136 -16.00 -11.43 -9.02
CA ALA A 136 -16.99 -12.15 -9.79
C ALA A 136 -16.35 -12.77 -11.04
N PRO A 137 -16.57 -14.05 -11.34
CA PRO A 137 -16.00 -14.70 -12.52
C PRO A 137 -16.30 -13.90 -13.80
N GLY A 138 -15.23 -13.56 -14.55
CA GLY A 138 -15.32 -12.77 -15.78
C GLY A 138 -15.57 -11.26 -15.59
N ASN A 139 -15.74 -10.78 -14.35
CA ASN A 139 -15.94 -9.37 -14.03
C ASN A 139 -15.15 -8.97 -12.76
N GLU A 140 -13.94 -9.45 -12.65
CA GLU A 140 -13.05 -9.12 -11.54
C GLU A 140 -12.50 -7.71 -11.74
N ARG A 141 -12.63 -6.88 -10.71
CA ARG A 141 -12.12 -5.51 -10.75
C ARG A 141 -11.86 -4.96 -9.36
N THR A 142 -10.89 -4.08 -9.29
CA THR A 142 -10.55 -3.30 -8.09
C THR A 142 -10.65 -1.82 -8.40
N SER A 143 -11.19 -1.05 -7.46
CA SER A 143 -11.13 0.41 -7.46
C SER A 143 -10.66 0.92 -6.10
N LEU A 144 -9.75 1.88 -6.10
CA LEU A 144 -9.21 2.53 -4.92
C LEU A 144 -9.13 4.03 -5.13
N LYS A 145 -9.58 4.78 -4.13
CA LYS A 145 -9.44 6.25 -4.08
C LYS A 145 -8.98 6.70 -2.70
N GLY A 146 -8.22 7.75 -2.68
CA GLY A 146 -7.73 8.30 -1.41
C GLY A 146 -6.64 9.34 -1.60
N SER A 147 -5.77 9.40 -0.62
CA SER A 147 -4.67 10.35 -0.61
C SER A 147 -3.43 9.75 0.04
N LEU A 148 -2.27 10.22 -0.40
CA LEU A 148 -0.98 9.95 0.21
C LEU A 148 -0.31 11.28 0.50
N HIS A 149 0.07 11.54 1.75
CA HIS A 149 0.74 12.78 2.12
C HIS A 149 1.85 12.57 3.14
N GLY A 150 2.79 13.49 3.15
CA GLY A 150 3.87 13.56 4.12
C GLY A 150 4.57 14.92 4.10
N SER A 151 5.37 15.16 5.11
CA SER A 151 6.09 16.43 5.27
C SER A 151 7.41 16.48 4.50
N ASN A 152 7.96 15.32 4.14
CA ASN A 152 9.25 15.21 3.46
C ASN A 152 9.28 13.96 2.58
N LEU A 153 9.31 14.18 1.27
CA LEU A 153 9.23 13.12 0.27
C LEU A 153 10.44 12.17 0.29
N ASP A 154 11.65 12.70 0.42
CA ASP A 154 12.88 11.91 0.43
C ASP A 154 12.97 11.02 1.68
N THR A 155 12.56 11.53 2.83
CA THR A 155 12.49 10.75 4.06
C THR A 155 11.43 9.65 3.96
N ALA A 156 10.24 9.96 3.44
CA ALA A 156 9.16 8.99 3.27
C ALA A 156 9.53 7.90 2.25
N ALA A 157 10.15 8.27 1.13
CA ALA A 157 10.64 7.33 0.12
C ALA A 157 11.79 6.47 0.66
N GLY A 158 12.75 7.09 1.35
CA GLY A 158 13.90 6.41 1.95
C GLY A 158 13.52 5.36 2.99
N PHE A 159 12.41 5.55 3.69
CA PHE A 159 11.85 4.55 4.61
C PHE A 159 11.55 3.21 3.91
N PHE A 160 11.18 3.25 2.63
CA PHE A 160 10.97 2.08 1.77
C PHE A 160 12.18 1.71 0.90
N GLY A 161 13.35 2.31 1.15
CA GLY A 161 14.56 2.08 0.36
C GLY A 161 14.51 2.70 -1.03
N ILE A 162 13.64 3.68 -1.27
CA ILE A 162 13.47 4.35 -2.55
C ILE A 162 14.23 5.68 -2.53
N SER A 163 15.12 5.86 -3.51
CA SER A 163 15.82 7.13 -3.72
C SER A 163 15.00 8.06 -4.60
N THR A 164 14.95 9.34 -4.24
CA THR A 164 14.29 10.39 -5.02
C THR A 164 15.23 11.57 -5.25
N PRO A 165 15.21 12.19 -6.43
CA PRO A 165 15.98 13.41 -6.69
C PRO A 165 15.35 14.65 -6.07
N ILE A 166 14.14 14.55 -5.53
CA ILE A 166 13.43 15.62 -4.86
C ILE A 166 13.70 15.54 -3.37
N GLN A 167 14.23 16.61 -2.80
CA GLN A 167 14.62 16.72 -1.40
C GLN A 167 13.79 17.80 -0.70
N ASN A 168 13.55 17.60 0.59
CA ASN A 168 12.94 18.59 1.50
C ASN A 168 11.52 19.05 1.11
N ALA A 169 10.84 18.36 0.19
CA ALA A 169 9.50 18.75 -0.24
C ALA A 169 8.42 18.00 0.53
N SER A 170 7.42 18.74 1.05
CA SER A 170 6.16 18.13 1.44
C SER A 170 5.42 17.65 0.20
N PHE A 171 4.60 16.61 0.36
CA PHE A 171 3.86 16.03 -0.76
C PHE A 171 2.43 15.68 -0.37
N ASN A 172 1.54 15.83 -1.34
CA ASN A 172 0.17 15.33 -1.29
C ASN A 172 -0.20 14.79 -2.68
N VAL A 173 -0.64 13.53 -2.70
CA VAL A 173 -1.12 12.85 -3.91
C VAL A 173 -2.55 12.40 -3.66
N ASP A 174 -3.51 12.96 -4.38
CA ASP A 174 -4.88 12.45 -4.43
C ASP A 174 -5.00 11.49 -5.60
N TYR A 175 -5.56 10.32 -5.38
CA TYR A 175 -5.68 9.28 -6.39
C TYR A 175 -7.09 8.70 -6.47
N ASP A 176 -7.49 8.32 -7.68
CA ASP A 176 -8.69 7.53 -7.97
C ASP A 176 -8.33 6.57 -9.12
N LEU A 177 -8.14 5.31 -8.77
CA LEU A 177 -7.58 4.29 -9.65
C LEU A 177 -8.49 3.06 -9.71
N HIS A 178 -8.56 2.44 -10.88
CA HIS A 178 -9.24 1.17 -11.06
C HIS A 178 -8.53 0.30 -12.10
N TRP A 179 -8.64 -1.01 -11.90
CA TRP A 179 -8.03 -2.02 -12.76
C TRP A 179 -8.78 -3.33 -12.68
N ARG A 180 -8.50 -4.24 -13.61
CA ARG A 180 -8.91 -5.65 -13.49
C ARG A 180 -7.98 -6.38 -12.53
N ASN A 181 -8.45 -7.50 -11.99
CA ASN A 181 -7.75 -8.34 -11.02
C ASN A 181 -7.85 -7.82 -9.55
N PRO A 182 -7.40 -8.65 -8.59
CA PRO A 182 -7.39 -8.29 -7.19
C PRO A 182 -6.53 -7.08 -6.86
N PRO A 183 -6.70 -6.49 -5.66
CA PRO A 183 -5.93 -5.32 -5.22
C PRO A 183 -4.41 -5.49 -5.25
N TRP A 184 -3.92 -6.70 -4.99
CA TRP A 184 -2.48 -7.01 -4.96
C TRP A 184 -1.88 -7.44 -6.30
N GLN A 185 -2.68 -7.51 -7.35
CA GLN A 185 -2.26 -7.93 -8.68
C GLN A 185 -2.85 -7.00 -9.75
N PRO A 186 -2.50 -5.70 -9.74
CA PRO A 186 -2.98 -4.77 -10.76
C PRO A 186 -2.48 -5.19 -12.14
N GLU A 187 -3.39 -5.24 -13.10
CA GLU A 187 -3.05 -5.46 -14.49
C GLU A 187 -2.78 -4.11 -15.16
N GLU A 188 -1.54 -3.85 -15.53
CA GLU A 188 -1.09 -2.57 -16.08
C GLU A 188 -1.93 -2.13 -17.29
N ALA A 189 -2.21 -3.04 -18.22
CA ALA A 189 -3.00 -2.74 -19.42
C ALA A 189 -4.46 -2.33 -19.16
N THR A 190 -4.96 -2.55 -17.94
CA THR A 190 -6.32 -2.19 -17.52
C THR A 190 -6.35 -1.11 -16.44
N LEU A 191 -5.18 -0.61 -16.05
CA LEU A 191 -5.07 0.46 -15.06
C LEU A 191 -5.57 1.77 -15.67
N ASN A 192 -6.57 2.34 -15.02
CA ASN A 192 -7.18 3.62 -15.40
C ASN A 192 -7.36 4.49 -14.16
N GLY A 193 -7.41 5.80 -14.36
CA GLY A 193 -7.72 6.73 -13.29
C GLY A 193 -6.98 8.04 -13.36
N ILE A 194 -6.90 8.72 -12.22
CA ILE A 194 -6.33 10.06 -12.10
C ILE A 194 -5.44 10.16 -10.85
N LEU A 195 -4.33 10.87 -11.01
CA LEU A 195 -3.43 11.26 -9.93
C LEU A 195 -3.31 12.79 -9.93
N ARG A 196 -3.51 13.41 -8.77
CA ARG A 196 -3.25 14.85 -8.56
C ARG A 196 -2.16 14.99 -7.53
N THR A 197 -1.01 15.48 -7.95
CA THR A 197 0.17 15.62 -7.11
C THR A 197 0.45 17.09 -6.82
N ARG A 198 0.69 17.39 -5.56
CA ARG A 198 1.15 18.69 -5.08
C ARG A 198 2.40 18.49 -4.25
N LEU A 199 3.49 19.13 -4.66
CA LEU A 199 4.69 19.25 -3.86
C LEU A 199 4.79 20.66 -3.31
N GLY A 200 5.18 20.78 -2.05
CA GLY A 200 5.56 22.05 -1.45
C GLY A 200 6.99 22.42 -1.82
N LYS A 201 7.51 23.42 -1.14
CA LYS A 201 8.88 23.92 -1.34
C LYS A 201 9.91 22.79 -1.19
N GLY A 202 10.86 22.73 -2.13
CA GLY A 202 11.89 21.71 -2.15
C GLY A 202 12.99 22.00 -3.14
N GLU A 203 13.83 21.01 -3.39
CA GLU A 203 14.96 21.11 -4.31
C GLU A 203 15.12 19.80 -5.11
N PHE A 204 15.59 19.94 -6.34
CA PHE A 204 16.11 18.84 -7.15
C PHE A 204 17.62 18.74 -6.92
N THR A 205 18.10 17.59 -6.46
CA THR A 205 19.52 17.35 -6.25
C THR A 205 20.04 16.50 -7.39
N ASP A 206 20.17 15.40 -7.61
CA ASP A 206 20.81 14.67 -8.70
C ASP A 206 19.77 14.07 -9.69
N LEU A 207 19.82 14.50 -10.94
CA LEU A 207 18.99 13.96 -12.03
C LEU A 207 19.67 12.81 -12.78
N SER A 208 20.90 12.43 -12.41
CA SER A 208 21.69 11.44 -13.15
C SER A 208 21.43 10.00 -12.73
N SER A 209 20.80 9.74 -11.58
CA SER A 209 20.54 8.39 -11.08
C SER A 209 19.35 7.75 -11.80
N GLY A 210 19.55 6.59 -12.44
CA GLY A 210 18.54 5.90 -13.26
C GLY A 210 17.23 5.55 -12.54
N HIS A 211 17.23 5.47 -11.21
CA HIS A 211 16.02 5.23 -10.40
C HIS A 211 15.17 6.50 -10.20
N ALA A 212 15.81 7.69 -10.30
CA ALA A 212 15.11 8.96 -10.23
C ALA A 212 14.11 9.13 -11.40
N GLY A 213 14.46 8.65 -12.59
CA GLY A 213 13.59 8.70 -13.76
C GLY A 213 12.30 7.88 -13.60
N GLN A 214 12.33 6.78 -12.87
CA GLN A 214 11.13 5.95 -12.63
C GLN A 214 10.16 6.63 -11.68
N LEU A 215 10.65 7.21 -10.57
CA LEU A 215 9.81 7.96 -9.63
C LEU A 215 9.22 9.22 -10.26
N LEU A 216 10.00 9.92 -11.07
CA LEU A 216 9.54 11.12 -11.77
C LEU A 216 8.48 10.80 -12.83
N ARG A 217 8.57 9.63 -13.48
CA ARG A 217 7.49 9.10 -14.33
C ARG A 217 6.23 8.79 -13.55
N LEU A 218 6.35 8.14 -12.38
CA LEU A 218 5.23 7.86 -11.49
C LEU A 218 4.55 9.13 -10.98
N LEU A 219 5.32 10.20 -10.77
CA LEU A 219 4.83 11.50 -10.36
C LEU A 219 4.41 12.40 -11.53
N SER A 220 4.50 11.90 -12.76
CA SER A 220 4.08 12.61 -13.99
C SER A 220 4.87 13.88 -14.32
N PHE A 221 6.13 13.98 -13.88
CA PHE A 221 6.99 15.12 -14.12
C PHE A 221 7.87 15.02 -15.38
N ASP A 222 7.61 14.08 -16.29
CA ASP A 222 8.45 13.86 -17.48
C ASP A 222 8.55 15.11 -18.39
N ALA A 223 7.47 15.90 -18.49
CA ALA A 223 7.48 17.13 -19.29
C ALA A 223 8.29 18.24 -18.62
N LEU A 224 8.14 18.39 -17.28
CA LEU A 224 8.93 19.34 -16.49
C LEU A 224 10.43 19.01 -16.57
N LEU A 225 10.79 17.74 -16.44
CA LEU A 225 12.18 17.29 -16.54
C LEU A 225 12.79 17.52 -17.92
N ARG A 226 12.04 17.28 -19.00
CA ARG A 226 12.50 17.58 -20.34
C ARG A 226 12.78 19.07 -20.50
N LYS A 227 11.89 19.94 -20.02
CA LYS A 227 12.06 21.38 -20.06
C LYS A 227 13.25 21.83 -19.22
N LEU A 228 13.39 21.33 -18.00
CA LEU A 228 14.52 21.63 -17.13
C LEU A 228 15.86 21.14 -17.70
N ARG A 229 15.92 19.97 -18.35
CA ARG A 229 17.14 19.45 -18.99
C ARG A 229 17.60 20.30 -20.19
N PHE A 230 16.68 20.93 -20.92
CA PHE A 230 17.05 21.72 -22.09
C PHE A 230 17.49 23.14 -21.73
N ASP A 231 16.90 23.75 -20.71
CA ASP A 231 17.13 25.17 -20.42
C ASP A 231 18.25 25.44 -19.39
N PHE A 232 18.68 24.43 -18.61
CA PHE A 232 19.54 24.64 -17.45
C PHE A 232 20.70 23.65 -17.30
N ARG A 233 21.24 23.13 -18.40
CA ARG A 233 22.32 22.13 -18.40
C ARG A 233 23.53 22.49 -17.53
N ASP A 234 23.84 23.77 -17.40
CA ASP A 234 25.03 24.25 -16.69
C ASP A 234 24.77 24.66 -15.24
N THR A 235 23.50 24.69 -14.81
CA THR A 235 23.09 25.20 -13.48
C THR A 235 22.81 24.09 -12.46
N PHE A 236 22.71 22.85 -12.89
CA PHE A 236 22.33 21.72 -12.01
C PHE A 236 23.40 21.21 -11.05
N SER A 237 24.61 21.77 -11.08
CA SER A 237 25.66 21.39 -10.14
C SER A 237 25.43 21.86 -8.70
N GLU A 238 24.53 22.82 -8.49
CA GLU A 238 24.25 23.43 -7.17
C GLU A 238 22.85 23.13 -6.61
N GLY A 239 22.03 22.30 -7.29
CA GLY A 239 20.64 22.05 -6.96
C GLY A 239 19.68 23.09 -7.55
N PHE A 240 18.47 22.67 -7.86
CA PHE A 240 17.41 23.54 -8.36
C PHE A 240 16.28 23.62 -7.34
N TYR A 241 16.01 24.82 -6.83
CA TYR A 241 14.97 25.09 -5.85
C TYR A 241 13.65 25.42 -6.53
N PHE A 242 12.54 24.94 -5.96
CA PHE A 242 11.19 25.29 -6.38
C PHE A 242 10.31 25.59 -5.17
N ASP A 243 9.32 26.47 -5.33
CA ASP A 243 8.37 26.82 -4.28
C ASP A 243 7.20 25.83 -4.20
N SER A 244 6.71 25.40 -5.34
CA SER A 244 5.67 24.37 -5.43
C SER A 244 5.63 23.73 -6.82
N ILE A 245 5.15 22.49 -6.88
CA ILE A 245 4.88 21.78 -8.14
C ILE A 245 3.47 21.19 -8.04
N HIS A 246 2.67 21.41 -9.07
CA HIS A 246 1.36 20.83 -9.23
C HIS A 246 1.31 20.04 -10.53
N SER A 247 0.78 18.81 -10.46
CA SER A 247 0.64 17.96 -11.63
C SER A 247 -0.66 17.18 -11.56
N THR A 248 -1.31 17.02 -12.70
CA THR A 248 -2.44 16.10 -12.86
C THR A 248 -2.07 15.10 -13.95
N ALA A 249 -2.19 13.83 -13.63
CA ALA A 249 -1.96 12.74 -14.54
C ALA A 249 -3.23 11.91 -14.73
N TRP A 250 -3.53 11.57 -15.95
CA TRP A 250 -4.57 10.60 -16.31
C TRP A 250 -3.90 9.31 -16.77
N ILE A 251 -4.36 8.21 -16.23
CA ILE A 251 -3.95 6.88 -16.67
C ILE A 251 -5.11 6.32 -17.49
N LYS A 252 -4.83 5.94 -18.74
CA LYS A 252 -5.78 5.28 -19.61
C LYS A 252 -5.15 4.02 -20.18
N ASP A 253 -5.73 2.87 -19.85
CA ASP A 253 -5.25 1.56 -20.31
C ASP A 253 -3.74 1.38 -20.08
N GLY A 254 -3.28 1.75 -18.86
CA GLY A 254 -1.88 1.68 -18.43
C GLY A 254 -0.97 2.79 -18.99
N VAL A 255 -1.48 3.66 -19.86
CA VAL A 255 -0.71 4.76 -20.44
C VAL A 255 -0.94 6.03 -19.63
N LEU A 256 0.15 6.64 -19.18
CA LEU A 256 0.13 7.88 -18.41
C LEU A 256 0.12 9.10 -19.34
N HIS A 257 -0.84 9.98 -19.12
CA HIS A 257 -0.97 11.28 -19.77
C HIS A 257 -0.88 12.37 -18.72
N THR A 258 -0.10 13.41 -18.97
CA THR A 258 0.07 14.53 -18.03
C THR A 258 -0.34 15.84 -18.69
N ASP A 259 -0.95 16.70 -17.90
CA ASP A 259 -1.21 18.10 -18.23
C ASP A 259 -0.41 18.93 -17.23
N ASP A 260 0.81 19.30 -17.63
CA ASP A 260 1.71 20.07 -16.79
C ASP A 260 1.49 21.55 -17.03
N THR A 261 0.73 22.18 -16.16
CA THR A 261 0.64 23.66 -16.08
C THR A 261 1.62 24.12 -15.00
N LEU A 262 2.63 24.86 -15.42
CA LEU A 262 3.49 25.64 -14.54
C LEU A 262 2.76 26.91 -14.07
#